data_4ad7de76a434bed254bee15640e5e855
#
_entry.id   4ad7de76a434bed254bee15640e5e855
#
_cell.length_a   1.000
_cell.length_b   1.000
_cell.length_c   1.000
_cell.angle_alpha   90.00
_cell.angle_beta   90.00
_cell.angle_gamma   90.00
#
_symmetry.space_group_name_H-M   'P 1'
#
loop_
_entity.id
_entity.type
_entity.pdbx_description
1 polymer ?
#
loop_
_entity_poly.entity_id
_entity_poly.type
_entity_poly.pdbx_seq_one_letter_code
_entity_poly.pdbx_strand_id
1 'polypeptide(L)'
;RGGPAVEGATTTTAPLPGKPSFFIGGSVDALASFATLTQPAFEAAPSPSLLWEIEGAGHNAFDDFCTFGNGTGIIGVAEASGLGALLDSIPQLRSLGEDGCVPPAIPVDITFPIINHAVTAWVRNLFGIDTEAVGLGDDVAGAYDTPVTITSK
;
A
#
# COMPACT_ATOMS: atom_id res chain seq x y z
N ARG A 1 -11.28 -5.87 20.12
CA ARG A 1 -12.56 -5.99 19.36
C ARG A 1 -12.29 -5.36 18.03
N GLY A 2 -12.22 -6.18 16.94
CA GLY A 2 -12.06 -5.70 15.60
C GLY A 2 -13.18 -4.72 15.24
N GLY A 3 -12.81 -3.56 14.70
CA GLY A 3 -13.78 -2.64 14.09
C GLY A 3 -14.50 -3.33 12.93
N PRO A 4 -15.67 -2.83 12.52
CA PRO A 4 -16.36 -3.39 11.37
C PRO A 4 -15.45 -3.28 10.14
N ALA A 5 -15.25 -4.40 9.47
CA ALA A 5 -14.65 -4.39 8.13
C ALA A 5 -15.40 -3.37 7.28
N VAL A 6 -14.66 -2.54 6.55
CA VAL A 6 -15.26 -1.64 5.56
C VAL A 6 -15.98 -2.54 4.56
N GLU A 7 -17.32 -2.55 4.62
CA GLU A 7 -18.14 -3.23 3.61
C GLU A 7 -17.88 -2.53 2.27
N GLY A 8 -17.12 -3.18 1.42
CA GLY A 8 -16.75 -2.63 0.10
C GLY A 8 -15.49 -3.26 -0.47
N ALA A 9 -14.58 -3.77 0.35
CA ALA A 9 -13.52 -4.66 -0.12
C ALA A 9 -14.13 -6.04 -0.38
N THR A 10 -14.83 -6.18 -1.48
CA THR A 10 -15.24 -7.50 -1.95
C THR A 10 -13.98 -8.24 -2.34
N THR A 11 -13.55 -9.16 -1.48
CA THR A 11 -12.76 -10.29 -1.96
C THR A 11 -13.63 -10.97 -3.02
N THR A 12 -13.37 -10.65 -4.28
CA THR A 12 -14.06 -11.35 -5.36
C THR A 12 -13.63 -12.79 -5.25
N THR A 13 -14.58 -13.69 -5.01
CA THR A 13 -14.38 -15.14 -5.10
C THR A 13 -14.32 -15.60 -6.56
N ALA A 14 -14.54 -14.69 -7.51
CA ALA A 14 -14.38 -15.00 -8.92
C ALA A 14 -12.88 -15.10 -9.25
N PRO A 15 -12.45 -16.14 -9.96
CA PRO A 15 -11.07 -16.24 -10.42
C PRO A 15 -10.73 -15.01 -11.25
N LEU A 16 -9.62 -14.35 -10.93
CA LEU A 16 -9.11 -13.27 -11.76
C LEU A 16 -8.84 -13.80 -13.17
N PRO A 17 -9.09 -13.01 -14.22
CA PRO A 17 -8.69 -13.41 -15.55
C PRO A 17 -7.21 -13.71 -15.58
N GLY A 18 -6.78 -14.73 -16.34
CA GLY A 18 -5.38 -15.16 -16.44
C GLY A 18 -4.48 -14.12 -17.10
N LYS A 19 -4.32 -12.98 -16.43
CA LYS A 19 -3.45 -11.88 -16.83
C LYS A 19 -2.40 -11.67 -15.75
N PRO A 20 -1.19 -11.22 -16.14
CA PRO A 20 -0.18 -10.80 -15.18
C PRO A 20 -0.77 -9.84 -14.15
N SER A 21 -0.55 -10.11 -12.88
CA SER A 21 -1.08 -9.30 -11.79
C SER A 21 0.02 -8.92 -10.81
N PHE A 22 0.00 -7.67 -10.35
CA PHE A 22 0.93 -7.19 -9.34
C PHE A 22 0.15 -6.68 -8.14
N PHE A 23 0.52 -7.18 -6.98
CA PHE A 23 -0.01 -6.80 -5.67
C PHE A 23 1.09 -6.13 -4.88
N ILE A 24 0.77 -5.02 -4.24
CA ILE A 24 1.69 -4.32 -3.35
C ILE A 24 0.90 -3.89 -2.12
N GLY A 25 1.49 -4.04 -0.95
CA GLY A 25 0.83 -3.67 0.30
C GLY A 25 1.82 -3.37 1.41
N GLY A 26 1.34 -2.69 2.43
CA GLY A 26 2.09 -2.33 3.62
C GLY A 26 1.81 -3.26 4.80
N SER A 27 2.85 -3.61 5.55
CA SER A 27 2.71 -4.55 6.68
C SER A 27 1.91 -3.99 7.86
N VAL A 28 1.79 -2.65 7.96
CA VAL A 28 1.02 -1.98 9.03
C VAL A 28 -0.24 -1.28 8.52
N ASP A 29 -0.67 -1.55 7.28
CA ASP A 29 -1.93 -1.06 6.72
C ASP A 29 -3.11 -1.65 7.51
N ALA A 30 -3.80 -0.81 8.27
CA ALA A 30 -4.94 -1.22 9.09
C ALA A 30 -6.27 -1.19 8.34
N LEU A 31 -6.32 -0.56 7.16
CA LEU A 31 -7.52 -0.43 6.32
C LEU A 31 -7.58 -1.53 5.27
N ALA A 32 -6.50 -1.73 4.52
CA ALA A 32 -6.35 -2.81 3.56
C ALA A 32 -5.28 -3.81 4.04
N SER A 33 -5.55 -4.45 5.18
CA SER A 33 -4.58 -5.32 5.87
C SER A 33 -3.90 -6.29 4.92
N PHE A 34 -2.56 -6.25 4.91
CA PHE A 34 -1.75 -7.12 4.06
C PHE A 34 -2.13 -8.60 4.24
N ALA A 35 -2.18 -9.07 5.48
CA ALA A 35 -2.41 -10.49 5.80
C ALA A 35 -3.84 -10.96 5.48
N THR A 36 -4.85 -10.08 5.51
CA THR A 36 -6.25 -10.48 5.35
C THR A 36 -6.85 -10.09 4.00
N LEU A 37 -6.22 -9.19 3.26
CA LEU A 37 -6.72 -8.72 1.97
C LEU A 37 -5.69 -8.90 0.85
N THR A 38 -4.50 -8.29 0.96
CA THR A 38 -3.53 -8.26 -0.13
C THR A 38 -2.92 -9.64 -0.40
N GLN A 39 -2.44 -10.32 0.63
CA GLN A 39 -1.87 -11.66 0.49
C GLN A 39 -2.88 -12.69 0.00
N PRO A 40 -4.11 -12.81 0.56
CA PRO A 40 -5.11 -13.73 0.02
C PRO A 40 -5.53 -13.41 -1.43
N ALA A 41 -5.56 -12.14 -1.82
CA ALA A 41 -5.84 -11.75 -3.21
C ALA A 41 -4.73 -12.24 -4.15
N PHE A 42 -3.46 -12.10 -3.76
CA PHE A 42 -2.34 -12.68 -4.50
C PHE A 42 -2.44 -14.20 -4.55
N GLU A 43 -2.72 -14.88 -3.44
CA GLU A 43 -2.85 -16.33 -3.38
C GLU A 43 -3.95 -16.86 -4.33
N ALA A 44 -5.04 -16.13 -4.47
CA ALA A 44 -6.15 -16.45 -5.36
C ALA A 44 -5.88 -16.10 -6.84
N ALA A 45 -4.91 -15.21 -7.12
CA ALA A 45 -4.62 -14.79 -8.48
C ALA A 45 -3.96 -15.91 -9.30
N PRO A 46 -4.21 -16.01 -10.60
CA PRO A 46 -3.49 -16.95 -11.48
C PRO A 46 -2.06 -16.48 -11.72
N SER A 47 -1.18 -17.42 -12.10
CA SER A 47 0.17 -17.07 -12.61
C SER A 47 0.06 -16.43 -14.02
N PRO A 48 0.99 -15.52 -14.38
CA PRO A 48 2.05 -14.98 -13.53
C PRO A 48 1.53 -13.88 -12.60
N SER A 49 1.95 -13.90 -11.35
CA SER A 49 1.61 -12.88 -10.35
C SER A 49 2.81 -12.54 -9.47
N LEU A 50 2.88 -11.29 -9.05
CA LEU A 50 3.92 -10.74 -8.20
C LEU A 50 3.28 -10.09 -6.97
N LEU A 51 3.89 -10.23 -5.81
CA LEU A 51 3.49 -9.61 -4.55
C LEU A 51 4.70 -8.95 -3.90
N TRP A 52 4.53 -7.68 -3.51
CA TRP A 52 5.48 -6.96 -2.69
C TRP A 52 4.84 -6.57 -1.37
N GLU A 53 5.50 -6.90 -0.26
CA GLU A 53 5.19 -6.39 1.08
C GLU A 53 6.26 -5.39 1.49
N ILE A 54 5.85 -4.17 1.81
CA ILE A 54 6.76 -3.12 2.32
C ILE A 54 6.59 -3.06 3.83
N GLU A 55 7.65 -3.39 4.57
CA GLU A 55 7.61 -3.36 6.03
C GLU A 55 7.44 -1.94 6.54
N GLY A 56 6.51 -1.76 7.47
CA GLY A 56 6.22 -0.46 8.07
C GLY A 56 5.38 0.49 7.22
N ALA A 57 5.03 0.15 5.98
CA ALA A 57 4.11 0.98 5.20
C ALA A 57 2.66 0.81 5.71
N GLY A 58 1.93 1.92 5.84
CA GLY A 58 0.51 1.95 6.12
C GLY A 58 -0.30 2.30 4.88
N HIS A 59 -1.60 2.56 5.04
CA HIS A 59 -2.54 2.75 3.93
C HIS A 59 -2.18 3.94 3.04
N ASN A 60 -2.01 5.13 3.64
CA ASN A 60 -1.71 6.35 2.90
C ASN A 60 -0.23 6.45 2.46
N ALA A 61 0.56 5.38 2.58
CA ALA A 61 1.87 5.28 1.95
C ALA A 61 1.76 5.16 0.41
N PHE A 62 0.57 4.80 -0.10
CA PHE A 62 0.32 4.58 -1.53
C PHE A 62 -0.34 5.78 -2.22
N ASP A 63 -0.50 6.87 -1.51
CA ASP A 63 -1.01 8.15 -2.02
C ASP A 63 -0.21 9.33 -1.44
N ASP A 64 -0.64 10.56 -1.70
CA ASP A 64 0.04 11.78 -1.25
C ASP A 64 -0.59 12.44 -0.01
N PHE A 65 -1.59 11.82 0.64
CA PHE A 65 -2.30 12.40 1.78
C PHE A 65 -1.40 12.78 2.94
N CYS A 66 -0.33 12.02 3.18
CA CYS A 66 0.63 12.33 4.23
C CYS A 66 1.48 13.57 3.95
N THR A 67 1.58 14.00 2.69
CA THR A 67 2.40 15.16 2.29
C THR A 67 1.65 16.49 2.35
N PHE A 68 0.32 16.46 2.46
CA PHE A 68 -0.49 17.67 2.51
C PHE A 68 -0.13 18.54 3.72
N GLY A 69 -0.39 19.85 3.62
CA GLY A 69 -0.14 20.79 4.70
C GLY A 69 1.32 20.88 5.15
N ASN A 70 2.28 20.79 4.20
CA ASN A 70 3.71 20.74 4.49
C ASN A 70 4.11 19.54 5.38
N GLY A 71 3.49 18.38 5.14
CA GLY A 71 3.79 17.15 5.86
C GLY A 71 3.00 16.94 7.14
N THR A 72 1.99 17.77 7.42
CA THR A 72 1.07 17.53 8.54
C THR A 72 -0.03 16.53 8.20
N GLY A 73 -0.10 16.11 6.93
CA GLY A 73 -1.10 15.19 6.41
C GLY A 73 -2.49 15.81 6.27
N ILE A 74 -3.40 15.06 5.69
CA ILE A 74 -4.79 15.51 5.46
C ILE A 74 -5.49 15.83 6.78
N ILE A 75 -5.17 15.13 7.87
CA ILE A 75 -5.73 15.37 9.20
C ILE A 75 -5.25 16.71 9.74
N GLY A 76 -3.94 17.02 9.64
CA GLY A 76 -3.41 18.31 10.07
C GLY A 76 -4.02 19.49 9.29
N VAL A 77 -4.27 19.31 7.99
CA VAL A 77 -4.98 20.32 7.18
C VAL A 77 -6.41 20.52 7.67
N ALA A 78 -7.12 19.44 7.98
CA ALA A 78 -8.50 19.50 8.48
C ALA A 78 -8.55 20.18 9.85
N GLU A 79 -7.63 19.87 10.76
CA GLU A 79 -7.53 20.53 12.07
C GLU A 79 -7.23 22.03 11.94
N ALA A 80 -6.27 22.41 11.11
CA ALA A 80 -5.96 23.80 10.82
C ALA A 80 -7.14 24.57 10.19
N SER A 81 -8.04 23.85 9.52
CA SER A 81 -9.29 24.38 8.95
C SER A 81 -10.46 24.43 9.95
N GLY A 82 -10.22 24.10 11.23
CA GLY A 82 -11.26 24.15 12.27
C GLY A 82 -12.15 22.91 12.35
N LEU A 83 -11.80 21.81 11.67
CA LEU A 83 -12.57 20.57 11.65
C LEU A 83 -12.16 19.57 12.76
N GLY A 84 -11.31 19.96 13.71
CA GLY A 84 -10.82 19.09 14.77
C GLY A 84 -11.97 18.42 15.57
N ALA A 85 -12.98 19.22 16.00
CA ALA A 85 -14.12 18.67 16.74
C ALA A 85 -14.94 17.65 15.91
N LEU A 86 -15.01 17.81 14.60
CA LEU A 86 -15.65 16.84 13.71
C LEU A 86 -14.84 15.53 13.67
N LEU A 87 -13.51 15.61 13.50
CA LEU A 87 -12.62 14.44 13.52
C LEU A 87 -12.73 13.69 14.85
N ASP A 88 -12.80 14.41 15.97
CA ASP A 88 -12.96 13.80 17.30
C ASP A 88 -14.31 13.10 17.47
N SER A 89 -15.35 13.62 16.81
CA SER A 89 -16.69 13.01 16.81
C SER A 89 -16.80 11.77 15.91
N ILE A 90 -15.88 11.59 14.96
CA ILE A 90 -15.85 10.48 14.01
C ILE A 90 -14.42 9.89 13.98
N PRO A 91 -14.02 9.11 15.01
CA PRO A 91 -12.66 8.58 15.11
C PRO A 91 -12.19 7.78 13.88
N GLN A 92 -13.13 7.21 13.13
CA GLN A 92 -12.84 6.46 11.91
C GLN A 92 -12.26 7.35 10.80
N LEU A 93 -12.70 8.63 10.71
CA LEU A 93 -12.12 9.57 9.75
C LEU A 93 -10.68 9.92 10.10
N ARG A 94 -10.42 10.11 11.40
CA ARG A 94 -9.04 10.34 11.87
C ARG A 94 -8.16 9.14 11.54
N SER A 95 -8.58 7.93 11.91
CA SER A 95 -7.84 6.70 11.63
C SER A 95 -7.56 6.51 10.14
N LEU A 96 -8.55 6.81 9.28
CA LEU A 96 -8.40 6.73 7.83
C LEU A 96 -7.33 7.69 7.32
N GLY A 97 -7.30 8.93 7.79
CA GLY A 97 -6.34 9.93 7.33
C GLY A 97 -4.96 9.85 7.99
N GLU A 98 -4.82 9.11 9.09
CA GLU A 98 -3.55 8.93 9.82
C GLU A 98 -2.84 7.63 9.46
N ASP A 99 -3.54 6.61 8.95
CA ASP A 99 -2.97 5.32 8.61
C ASP A 99 -1.91 5.46 7.50
N GLY A 100 -0.67 5.23 7.85
CA GLY A 100 0.48 5.45 6.97
C GLY A 100 1.16 6.81 7.11
N CYS A 101 0.53 7.77 7.82
CA CYS A 101 1.09 9.12 7.99
C CYS A 101 1.75 9.33 9.36
N VAL A 102 1.40 8.50 10.34
CA VAL A 102 1.90 8.61 11.72
C VAL A 102 2.43 7.26 12.21
N PRO A 103 3.30 7.23 13.22
CA PRO A 103 3.74 5.96 13.82
C PRO A 103 2.54 5.06 14.21
N PRO A 104 2.65 3.72 14.02
CA PRO A 104 3.87 2.95 13.75
C PRO A 104 4.34 2.93 12.29
N ALA A 105 3.64 3.58 11.36
CA ALA A 105 4.07 3.62 9.97
C ALA A 105 5.39 4.38 9.80
N ILE A 106 6.21 3.90 8.86
CA ILE A 106 7.43 4.59 8.45
C ILE A 106 7.06 5.82 7.58
N PRO A 107 7.92 6.86 7.56
CA PRO A 107 7.69 8.04 6.74
C PRO A 107 7.53 7.73 5.26
N VAL A 108 6.62 8.44 4.59
CA VAL A 108 6.29 8.19 3.17
C VAL A 108 7.43 8.51 2.20
N ASP A 109 8.37 9.35 2.58
CA ASP A 109 9.59 9.61 1.80
C ASP A 109 10.51 8.37 1.70
N ILE A 110 10.37 7.41 2.62
CA ILE A 110 11.02 6.09 2.54
C ILE A 110 10.25 5.16 1.61
N THR A 111 8.91 5.19 1.64
CA THR A 111 8.06 4.26 0.87
C THR A 111 7.90 4.68 -0.60
N PHE A 112 7.82 5.97 -0.89
CA PHE A 112 7.60 6.47 -2.25
C PHE A 112 8.65 6.00 -3.28
N PRO A 113 9.96 6.01 -3.00
CA PRO A 113 10.94 5.47 -3.93
C PRO A 113 10.72 3.99 -4.25
N ILE A 114 10.31 3.20 -3.25
CA ILE A 114 10.04 1.77 -3.39
C ILE A 114 8.83 1.55 -4.28
N ILE A 115 7.73 2.23 -3.98
CA ILE A 115 6.47 2.12 -4.73
C ILE A 115 6.66 2.59 -6.18
N ASN A 116 7.31 3.74 -6.38
CA ASN A 116 7.58 4.27 -7.71
C ASN A 116 8.48 3.34 -8.54
N HIS A 117 9.50 2.75 -7.91
CA HIS A 117 10.32 1.73 -8.58
C HIS A 117 9.47 0.52 -8.96
N ALA A 118 8.78 -0.08 -8.00
CA ALA A 118 7.99 -1.29 -8.19
C ALA A 118 6.97 -1.13 -9.34
N VAL A 119 6.18 -0.05 -9.31
CA VAL A 119 5.16 0.24 -10.32
C VAL A 119 5.81 0.52 -11.69
N THR A 120 6.90 1.29 -11.72
CA THR A 120 7.60 1.61 -12.96
C THR A 120 8.19 0.35 -13.60
N ALA A 121 8.91 -0.47 -12.82
CA ALA A 121 9.50 -1.70 -13.31
C ALA A 121 8.42 -2.69 -13.80
N TRP A 122 7.32 -2.82 -13.04
CA TRP A 122 6.20 -3.66 -13.44
C TRP A 122 5.57 -3.21 -14.77
N VAL A 123 5.26 -1.92 -14.91
CA VAL A 123 4.66 -1.37 -16.14
C VAL A 123 5.60 -1.54 -17.33
N ARG A 124 6.92 -1.28 -17.17
CA ARG A 124 7.90 -1.46 -18.24
C ARG A 124 7.97 -2.92 -18.71
N ASN A 125 8.00 -3.86 -17.77
CA ASN A 125 7.99 -5.29 -18.08
C ASN A 125 6.67 -5.71 -18.75
N LEU A 126 5.52 -5.28 -18.21
CA LEU A 126 4.19 -5.62 -18.73
C LEU A 126 3.98 -5.16 -20.18
N PHE A 127 4.53 -3.99 -20.54
CA PHE A 127 4.44 -3.46 -21.92
C PHE A 127 5.61 -3.89 -22.82
N GLY A 128 6.49 -4.78 -22.36
CA GLY A 128 7.61 -5.30 -23.14
C GLY A 128 8.65 -4.23 -23.48
N ILE A 129 8.74 -3.17 -22.68
CA ILE A 129 9.81 -2.17 -22.81
C ILE A 129 11.13 -2.80 -22.36
N ASP A 130 11.09 -3.54 -21.27
CA ASP A 130 12.19 -4.39 -20.81
C ASP A 130 11.91 -5.83 -21.23
N THR A 131 12.91 -6.49 -21.79
CA THR A 131 12.80 -7.89 -22.27
C THR A 131 12.85 -8.91 -21.14
N GLU A 132 13.27 -8.48 -19.96
CA GLU A 132 13.35 -9.27 -18.75
C GLU A 132 12.70 -8.51 -17.60
N ALA A 133 12.33 -9.19 -16.53
CA ALA A 133 11.71 -8.60 -15.34
C ALA A 133 12.75 -7.88 -14.45
N VAL A 134 13.41 -6.87 -15.01
CA VAL A 134 14.46 -6.11 -14.33
C VAL A 134 13.87 -5.32 -13.17
N GLY A 135 14.48 -5.43 -11.99
CA GLY A 135 14.09 -4.67 -10.81
C GLY A 135 12.78 -5.12 -10.16
N LEU A 136 12.36 -6.36 -10.38
CA LEU A 136 11.13 -6.93 -9.82
C LEU A 136 11.38 -8.15 -8.92
N GLY A 137 12.60 -8.66 -8.87
CA GLY A 137 12.98 -9.86 -8.12
C GLY A 137 13.70 -9.55 -6.80
N ASP A 138 14.18 -10.62 -6.17
CA ASP A 138 14.89 -10.57 -4.88
C ASP A 138 16.18 -9.73 -4.92
N ASP A 139 16.71 -9.48 -6.11
CA ASP A 139 17.89 -8.64 -6.33
C ASP A 139 17.69 -7.19 -5.86
N VAL A 140 16.46 -6.73 -5.80
CA VAL A 140 16.13 -5.36 -5.34
C VAL A 140 15.57 -5.31 -3.92
N ALA A 141 15.19 -6.43 -3.32
CA ALA A 141 14.64 -6.47 -1.97
C ALA A 141 15.59 -5.87 -0.91
N GLY A 142 16.89 -6.03 -1.09
CA GLY A 142 17.93 -5.46 -0.23
C GLY A 142 18.45 -4.09 -0.63
N ALA A 143 17.86 -3.45 -1.64
CA ALA A 143 18.31 -2.14 -2.13
C ALA A 143 17.72 -0.96 -1.38
N TYR A 144 16.81 -1.21 -0.45
CA TYR A 144 16.05 -0.19 0.29
C TYR A 144 16.41 -0.18 1.77
N ASP A 145 16.21 0.97 2.41
CA ASP A 145 16.44 1.16 3.85
C ASP A 145 15.42 0.43 4.72
N THR A 146 14.27 0.06 4.16
CA THR A 146 13.26 -0.78 4.83
C THR A 146 13.14 -2.13 4.12
N PRO A 147 12.88 -3.22 4.85
CA PRO A 147 12.69 -4.53 4.24
C PRO A 147 11.51 -4.56 3.25
N VAL A 148 11.75 -5.18 2.11
CA VAL A 148 10.72 -5.50 1.11
C VAL A 148 10.75 -6.99 0.86
N THR A 149 9.63 -7.65 1.12
CA THR A 149 9.46 -9.08 0.82
C THR A 149 8.81 -9.23 -0.55
N ILE A 150 9.45 -9.98 -1.44
CA ILE A 150 8.99 -10.21 -2.81
C ILE A 150 8.61 -11.67 -2.98
N THR A 151 7.43 -11.93 -3.50
CA THR A 151 6.93 -13.28 -3.80
C THR A 151 6.37 -13.31 -5.22
N SER A 152 6.71 -14.34 -5.99
CA SER A 152 6.22 -14.54 -7.36
C SER A 152 5.63 -15.94 -7.56
N LYS A 153 4.72 -16.08 -8.50
CA LYS A 153 4.18 -17.37 -8.94
C LYS A 153 3.75 -17.37 -10.40
#